data_0d3bccb7a34f620ae8c96f61b4714b81
#
_entry.id   0d3bccb7a34f620ae8c96f61b4714b81
#
_cell.length_a   1.000
_cell.length_b   1.000
_cell.length_c   1.000
_cell.angle_alpha   90.00
_cell.angle_beta   90.00
_cell.angle_gamma   90.00
#
_symmetry.space_group_name_H-M   'P 1'
#
loop_
_entity.id
_entity.type
_entity.pdbx_description
1 polymer ?
#
loop_
_entity_poly.entity_id
_entity_poly.type
_entity_poly.pdbx_seq_one_letter_code
_entity_poly.pdbx_strand_id
1 'polypeptide(L)'
;MAKMWAGRTDGATEKLADDFNSSIHFDSRMYKQDITGSMAHAQMLSHKGIISGEEAQQLVEGLAGILEDLESGKLVIDMECEDIHMFVEQVLTQRLGDVGKKLHTARSRNDQVALDIRMYLRNQIDEITDLVKSLIAAVTDKAETYCDTIMPGYTHLQRAQPITFGHHLMAYSMMLLRDIDRLADCRKRMNLSPIGCCALAGTTYDTDRHFEAEKLGFDGICRNSLDGVSDRDFCAELMSSLAILMMHLSRFSEEIILWSSWEFQFVELSDAYTTGSSIMPQKKNPDMAELVRGKTGRVYGDLMGLLTTLKGLPLAYNKDMQEDKESVFDACDTVKMCLQVFTGMIATMTAKKENMKRAAQKGFINATDLADYLVKKGMPFRSAYKISGQLVAYCIQNGTVLEELPLETYKTYSELFENDLYNEIDLVTCVEKRISEGGTSTASVLAQIAYVKETL
;
A
#
# COMPACT_ATOMS: atom_id res chain seq x y z
N MET A 1 -5.19 -38.46 15.95
CA MET A 1 -4.28 -38.32 17.11
C MET A 1 -5.06 -37.76 18.31
N ALA A 2 -4.63 -38.00 19.54
CA ALA A 2 -5.29 -37.42 20.71
C ALA A 2 -5.06 -35.90 20.68
N LYS A 3 -6.14 -35.10 20.79
CA LYS A 3 -6.06 -33.65 20.82
C LYS A 3 -5.39 -33.18 22.10
N MET A 4 -4.48 -32.24 22.04
CA MET A 4 -3.71 -31.76 23.20
C MET A 4 -4.58 -31.14 24.29
N TRP A 5 -5.79 -30.68 23.94
CA TRP A 5 -6.79 -30.16 24.89
C TRP A 5 -7.81 -31.20 25.39
N ALA A 6 -7.67 -32.47 24.98
CA ALA A 6 -8.54 -33.55 25.44
C ALA A 6 -8.27 -33.87 26.92
N GLY A 7 -9.06 -33.35 27.83
CA GLY A 7 -8.98 -33.64 29.25
C GLY A 7 -10.33 -33.97 29.86
N ARG A 8 -11.37 -33.26 29.50
CA ARG A 8 -12.73 -33.45 29.98
C ARG A 8 -13.60 -34.26 29.00
N THR A 9 -13.25 -34.20 27.70
CA THR A 9 -14.02 -34.82 26.62
C THR A 9 -13.24 -36.01 26.07
N ASP A 10 -13.80 -37.25 26.18
CA ASP A 10 -13.21 -38.48 25.67
C ASP A 10 -13.77 -38.91 24.30
N GLY A 11 -14.68 -38.12 23.72
CA GLY A 11 -15.32 -38.43 22.43
C GLY A 11 -14.47 -38.03 21.22
N ALA A 12 -14.50 -38.87 20.18
CA ALA A 12 -14.01 -38.46 18.87
C ALA A 12 -14.93 -37.35 18.33
N THR A 13 -14.35 -36.24 17.88
CA THR A 13 -15.08 -35.19 17.13
C THR A 13 -15.37 -35.72 15.73
N GLU A 14 -16.50 -35.29 15.15
CA GLU A 14 -16.78 -35.55 13.75
C GLU A 14 -15.73 -34.88 12.85
N LYS A 15 -15.30 -35.57 11.80
CA LYS A 15 -14.30 -35.04 10.86
C LYS A 15 -14.70 -33.70 10.29
N LEU A 16 -15.98 -33.49 9.92
CA LEU A 16 -16.50 -32.24 9.42
C LEU A 16 -16.34 -31.08 10.43
N ALA A 17 -16.54 -31.35 11.72
CA ALA A 17 -16.36 -30.37 12.79
C ALA A 17 -14.88 -30.03 12.99
N ASP A 18 -13.99 -31.00 12.85
CA ASP A 18 -12.54 -30.77 12.91
C ASP A 18 -12.05 -29.94 11.73
N ASP A 19 -12.47 -30.27 10.51
CA ASP A 19 -12.14 -29.54 9.30
C ASP A 19 -12.67 -28.10 9.38
N PHE A 20 -13.89 -27.89 9.88
CA PHE A 20 -14.47 -26.56 10.07
C PHE A 20 -13.76 -25.72 11.13
N ASN A 21 -13.22 -26.35 12.18
CA ASN A 21 -12.52 -25.68 13.26
C ASN A 21 -11.05 -25.38 12.93
N SER A 22 -10.45 -26.12 11.99
CA SER A 22 -9.04 -26.04 11.66
C SER A 22 -8.66 -24.73 10.97
N SER A 23 -7.50 -24.16 11.34
CA SER A 23 -6.91 -22.96 10.73
C SER A 23 -5.57 -23.21 10.02
N ILE A 24 -5.07 -24.46 10.07
CA ILE A 24 -3.75 -24.81 9.52
C ILE A 24 -3.57 -24.39 8.05
N HIS A 25 -4.66 -24.41 7.26
CA HIS A 25 -4.63 -24.07 5.83
C HIS A 25 -4.19 -22.63 5.54
N PHE A 26 -4.40 -21.71 6.47
CA PHE A 26 -3.98 -20.31 6.31
C PHE A 26 -2.96 -19.89 7.36
N ASP A 27 -3.02 -20.37 8.61
CA ASP A 27 -2.09 -19.94 9.66
C ASP A 27 -0.71 -20.63 9.57
N SER A 28 -0.60 -21.72 8.80
CA SER A 28 0.68 -22.37 8.49
C SER A 28 1.76 -21.41 8.02
N ARG A 29 1.41 -20.32 7.39
CA ARG A 29 2.36 -19.29 6.92
C ARG A 29 3.03 -18.49 8.05
N MET A 30 2.52 -18.60 9.29
CA MET A 30 3.11 -17.97 10.49
C MET A 30 4.11 -18.89 11.23
N TYR A 31 4.51 -20.03 10.67
CA TYR A 31 5.42 -20.98 11.35
C TYR A 31 6.70 -20.33 11.88
N LYS A 32 7.27 -19.36 11.17
CA LYS A 32 8.48 -18.63 11.60
C LYS A 32 8.22 -17.83 12.86
N GLN A 33 7.08 -17.16 12.93
CA GLN A 33 6.68 -16.32 14.03
C GLN A 33 6.40 -17.17 15.27
N ASP A 34 5.64 -18.25 15.12
CA ASP A 34 5.36 -19.18 16.20
C ASP A 34 6.64 -19.79 16.80
N ILE A 35 7.56 -20.25 15.95
CA ILE A 35 8.83 -20.85 16.39
C ILE A 35 9.70 -19.78 17.08
N THR A 36 9.82 -18.58 16.51
CA THR A 36 10.62 -17.49 17.09
C THR A 36 10.04 -17.03 18.42
N GLY A 37 8.73 -16.86 18.51
CA GLY A 37 8.01 -16.53 19.75
C GLY A 37 8.20 -17.59 20.82
N SER A 38 8.11 -18.86 20.43
CA SER A 38 8.34 -20.01 21.32
C SER A 38 9.78 -20.11 21.82
N MET A 39 10.78 -19.78 21.01
CA MET A 39 12.19 -19.73 21.47
C MET A 39 12.40 -18.62 22.52
N ALA A 40 11.82 -17.44 22.31
CA ALA A 40 11.90 -16.36 23.28
C ALA A 40 11.19 -16.73 24.59
N HIS A 41 10.04 -17.40 24.50
CA HIS A 41 9.30 -17.88 25.67
C HIS A 41 10.09 -18.92 26.46
N ALA A 42 10.72 -19.91 25.83
CA ALA A 42 11.58 -20.88 26.50
C ALA A 42 12.76 -20.21 27.23
N GLN A 43 13.36 -19.20 26.61
CA GLN A 43 14.45 -18.40 27.24
C GLN A 43 13.93 -17.63 28.46
N MET A 44 12.74 -17.03 28.40
CA MET A 44 12.12 -16.33 29.53
C MET A 44 11.81 -17.28 30.68
N LEU A 45 11.27 -18.46 30.40
CA LEU A 45 10.98 -19.47 31.43
C LEU A 45 12.23 -19.83 32.23
N SER A 46 13.39 -19.99 31.54
CA SER A 46 14.67 -20.23 32.20
C SER A 46 15.20 -19.00 32.92
N HIS A 47 15.10 -17.81 32.32
CA HIS A 47 15.50 -16.54 32.95
C HIS A 47 14.82 -16.35 34.32
N LYS A 48 13.58 -16.79 34.42
CA LYS A 48 12.81 -16.73 35.67
C LYS A 48 12.92 -18.00 36.54
N GLY A 49 13.75 -18.97 36.15
CA GLY A 49 13.94 -20.21 36.90
C GLY A 49 12.73 -21.14 36.94
N ILE A 50 11.77 -20.98 36.03
CA ILE A 50 10.59 -21.84 35.91
C ILE A 50 10.97 -23.20 35.31
N ILE A 51 11.91 -23.21 34.37
CA ILE A 51 12.58 -24.38 33.83
C ILE A 51 14.10 -24.21 34.00
N SER A 52 14.85 -25.30 33.88
CA SER A 52 16.30 -25.25 33.96
C SER A 52 16.93 -24.63 32.68
N GLY A 53 18.17 -24.15 32.78
CA GLY A 53 18.92 -23.62 31.62
C GLY A 53 19.16 -24.71 30.56
N GLU A 54 19.37 -25.97 30.98
CA GLU A 54 19.55 -27.10 30.08
C GLU A 54 18.25 -27.44 29.31
N GLU A 55 17.12 -27.42 29.99
CA GLU A 55 15.81 -27.61 29.35
C GLU A 55 15.47 -26.54 28.35
N ALA A 56 15.75 -25.27 28.70
CA ALA A 56 15.55 -24.15 27.77
C ALA A 56 16.43 -24.27 26.54
N GLN A 57 17.69 -24.63 26.71
CA GLN A 57 18.61 -24.84 25.58
C GLN A 57 18.11 -25.98 24.67
N GLN A 58 17.66 -27.12 25.21
CA GLN A 58 17.05 -28.17 24.42
C GLN A 58 15.82 -27.71 23.64
N LEU A 59 14.94 -26.92 24.27
CA LEU A 59 13.77 -26.36 23.61
C LEU A 59 14.15 -25.41 22.44
N VAL A 60 15.08 -24.52 22.67
CA VAL A 60 15.54 -23.55 21.64
C VAL A 60 16.22 -24.29 20.48
N GLU A 61 17.10 -25.26 20.76
CA GLU A 61 17.77 -26.06 19.72
C GLU A 61 16.77 -26.92 18.95
N GLY A 62 15.81 -27.54 19.66
CA GLY A 62 14.72 -28.30 19.03
C GLY A 62 13.85 -27.48 18.11
N LEU A 63 13.47 -26.26 18.54
CA LEU A 63 12.68 -25.31 17.74
C LEU A 63 13.48 -24.80 16.54
N ALA A 64 14.76 -24.44 16.71
CA ALA A 64 15.65 -24.05 15.62
C ALA A 64 15.80 -25.15 14.57
N GLY A 65 15.94 -26.41 15.01
CA GLY A 65 15.98 -27.55 14.11
C GLY A 65 14.65 -27.82 13.39
N ILE A 66 13.50 -27.51 14.00
CA ILE A 66 12.20 -27.57 13.31
C ILE A 66 12.14 -26.49 12.22
N LEU A 67 12.59 -25.26 12.51
CA LEU A 67 12.62 -24.18 11.55
C LEU A 67 13.50 -24.52 10.34
N GLU A 68 14.71 -25.02 10.58
CA GLU A 68 15.64 -25.44 9.52
C GLU A 68 15.05 -26.56 8.65
N ASP A 69 14.42 -27.57 9.28
CA ASP A 69 13.81 -28.68 8.58
C ASP A 69 12.60 -28.24 7.72
N LEU A 70 11.81 -27.25 8.18
CA LEU A 70 10.72 -26.65 7.41
C LEU A 70 11.25 -25.83 6.23
N GLU A 71 12.26 -24.99 6.45
CA GLU A 71 12.83 -24.13 5.41
C GLU A 71 13.57 -24.94 4.33
N SER A 72 14.21 -26.05 4.71
CA SER A 72 14.87 -26.95 3.77
C SER A 72 13.91 -27.94 3.07
N GLY A 73 12.64 -27.97 3.47
CA GLY A 73 11.65 -28.93 2.96
C GLY A 73 11.80 -30.38 3.46
N LYS A 74 12.69 -30.61 4.43
CA LYS A 74 12.88 -31.92 5.07
C LYS A 74 11.70 -32.27 5.97
N LEU A 75 11.08 -31.31 6.60
CA LEU A 75 9.83 -31.43 7.34
C LEU A 75 8.72 -30.74 6.56
N VAL A 76 7.58 -31.38 6.40
CA VAL A 76 6.38 -30.86 5.75
C VAL A 76 5.32 -30.65 6.82
N ILE A 77 4.61 -29.53 6.78
CA ILE A 77 3.52 -29.23 7.71
C ILE A 77 2.38 -30.23 7.47
N ASP A 78 1.97 -30.89 8.56
CA ASP A 78 0.84 -31.82 8.52
C ASP A 78 -0.48 -31.05 8.55
N MET A 79 -1.17 -31.02 7.41
CA MET A 79 -2.43 -30.29 7.22
C MET A 79 -3.63 -30.93 7.96
N GLU A 80 -3.44 -32.08 8.64
CA GLU A 80 -4.44 -32.70 9.53
C GLU A 80 -4.36 -32.11 10.96
N CYS A 81 -3.39 -31.27 11.27
CA CYS A 81 -3.33 -30.54 12.54
C CYS A 81 -4.40 -29.43 12.59
N GLU A 82 -4.82 -29.08 13.81
CA GLU A 82 -5.80 -27.98 14.01
C GLU A 82 -5.24 -26.62 13.59
N ASP A 83 -4.01 -26.33 14.01
CA ASP A 83 -3.30 -25.07 13.72
C ASP A 83 -1.78 -25.28 13.68
N ILE A 84 -1.05 -24.26 13.23
CA ILE A 84 0.42 -24.30 13.14
C ILE A 84 1.08 -24.46 14.51
N HIS A 85 0.49 -23.89 15.53
CA HIS A 85 1.00 -23.95 16.90
C HIS A 85 0.97 -25.38 17.45
N MET A 86 -0.13 -26.11 17.20
CA MET A 86 -0.25 -27.50 17.57
C MET A 86 0.77 -28.35 16.79
N PHE A 87 0.94 -28.12 15.51
CA PHE A 87 1.92 -28.82 14.68
C PHE A 87 3.34 -28.67 15.25
N VAL A 88 3.78 -27.44 15.53
CA VAL A 88 5.12 -27.15 16.07
C VAL A 88 5.32 -27.84 17.45
N GLU A 89 4.32 -27.72 18.34
CA GLU A 89 4.37 -28.28 19.67
C GLU A 89 4.39 -29.83 19.64
N GLN A 90 3.64 -30.46 18.73
CA GLN A 90 3.67 -31.91 18.54
C GLN A 90 5.02 -32.40 18.03
N VAL A 91 5.59 -31.75 17.00
CA VAL A 91 6.90 -32.12 16.46
C VAL A 91 7.98 -31.96 17.54
N LEU A 92 7.94 -30.83 18.28
CA LEU A 92 8.87 -30.58 19.37
C LEU A 92 8.77 -31.66 20.47
N THR A 93 7.55 -32.02 20.86
CA THR A 93 7.30 -33.07 21.85
C THR A 93 7.76 -34.46 21.36
N GLN A 94 7.57 -34.78 20.08
CA GLN A 94 8.10 -36.00 19.49
C GLN A 94 9.63 -36.08 19.56
N ARG A 95 10.32 -34.91 19.37
CA ARG A 95 11.79 -34.86 19.43
C ARG A 95 12.36 -34.88 20.83
N LEU A 96 11.71 -34.20 21.80
CA LEU A 96 12.27 -33.94 23.13
C LEU A 96 11.54 -34.64 24.29
N GLY A 97 10.43 -35.33 24.01
CA GLY A 97 9.63 -35.99 25.06
C GLY A 97 9.05 -35.01 26.06
N ASP A 98 9.23 -35.28 27.36
CA ASP A 98 8.64 -34.48 28.43
C ASP A 98 9.21 -33.03 28.50
N VAL A 99 10.43 -32.79 28.04
CA VAL A 99 10.99 -31.45 27.94
C VAL A 99 10.20 -30.62 26.97
N GLY A 100 9.80 -31.15 25.80
CA GLY A 100 8.97 -30.50 24.81
C GLY A 100 7.65 -29.98 25.37
N LYS A 101 7.01 -30.77 26.28
CA LYS A 101 5.74 -30.43 26.92
C LYS A 101 5.84 -29.23 27.87
N LYS A 102 7.04 -28.87 28.34
CA LYS A 102 7.25 -27.72 29.25
C LYS A 102 7.11 -26.37 28.56
N LEU A 103 7.22 -26.32 27.23
CA LEU A 103 7.14 -25.08 26.44
C LEU A 103 5.82 -24.32 26.68
N HIS A 104 4.71 -25.02 26.92
CA HIS A 104 3.40 -24.38 27.09
C HIS A 104 3.19 -23.77 28.49
N THR A 105 4.15 -23.91 29.42
CA THR A 105 4.07 -23.35 30.78
C THR A 105 3.91 -21.83 30.73
N ALA A 106 2.96 -21.30 31.52
CA ALA A 106 2.66 -19.85 31.60
C ALA A 106 2.28 -19.17 30.26
N ARG A 107 1.73 -19.93 29.32
CA ARG A 107 1.26 -19.46 28.03
C ARG A 107 -0.14 -20.00 27.72
N SER A 108 -0.91 -19.27 26.91
CA SER A 108 -2.16 -19.71 26.31
C SER A 108 -2.07 -19.65 24.79
N ARG A 109 -2.91 -20.44 24.10
CA ARG A 109 -3.09 -20.28 22.65
C ARG A 109 -3.52 -18.84 22.30
N ASN A 110 -4.27 -18.17 23.16
CA ASN A 110 -4.80 -16.82 22.90
C ASN A 110 -3.70 -15.76 22.77
N ASP A 111 -2.74 -15.71 23.71
CA ASP A 111 -1.64 -14.74 23.61
C ASP A 111 -0.58 -15.15 22.59
N GLN A 112 -0.41 -16.47 22.35
CA GLN A 112 0.45 -17.01 21.30
C GLN A 112 -0.02 -16.57 19.90
N VAL A 113 -1.29 -16.80 19.56
CA VAL A 113 -1.87 -16.37 18.27
C VAL A 113 -1.79 -14.86 18.11
N ALA A 114 -2.10 -14.07 19.18
CA ALA A 114 -2.02 -12.63 19.14
C ALA A 114 -0.59 -12.11 18.94
N LEU A 115 0.42 -12.82 19.47
CA LEU A 115 1.83 -12.53 19.23
C LEU A 115 2.21 -12.77 17.77
N ASP A 116 1.88 -13.96 17.26
CA ASP A 116 2.32 -14.42 15.95
C ASP A 116 1.76 -13.58 14.82
N ILE A 117 0.48 -13.23 14.88
CA ILE A 117 -0.13 -12.34 13.88
C ILE A 117 0.49 -10.94 13.90
N ARG A 118 0.80 -10.37 15.07
CA ARG A 118 1.51 -9.08 15.18
C ARG A 118 2.91 -9.15 14.56
N MET A 119 3.67 -10.19 14.89
CA MET A 119 5.01 -10.39 14.31
C MET A 119 4.95 -10.59 12.79
N TYR A 120 3.97 -11.37 12.32
CA TYR A 120 3.77 -11.60 10.89
C TYR A 120 3.40 -10.30 10.15
N LEU A 121 2.41 -9.57 10.63
CA LEU A 121 1.94 -8.34 9.99
C LEU A 121 2.97 -7.21 10.06
N ARG A 122 3.78 -7.15 11.11
CA ARG A 122 4.92 -6.24 11.19
C ARG A 122 5.87 -6.45 10.01
N ASN A 123 6.21 -7.69 9.70
CA ASN A 123 7.05 -8.03 8.54
C ASN A 123 6.35 -7.70 7.22
N GLN A 124 5.02 -7.91 7.12
CA GLN A 124 4.25 -7.53 5.93
C GLN A 124 4.25 -6.03 5.69
N ILE A 125 4.14 -5.22 6.76
CA ILE A 125 4.23 -3.75 6.65
C ILE A 125 5.61 -3.34 6.14
N ASP A 126 6.68 -3.93 6.66
CA ASP A 126 8.05 -3.62 6.23
C ASP A 126 8.23 -3.94 4.73
N GLU A 127 7.79 -5.13 4.28
CA GLU A 127 7.84 -5.55 2.87
C GLU A 127 6.99 -4.64 1.95
N ILE A 128 5.77 -4.32 2.37
CA ILE A 128 4.88 -3.43 1.60
C ILE A 128 5.47 -2.02 1.52
N THR A 129 6.04 -1.52 2.61
CA THR A 129 6.71 -0.21 2.63
C THR A 129 7.84 -0.14 1.61
N ASP A 130 8.67 -1.19 1.51
CA ASP A 130 9.77 -1.25 0.54
C ASP A 130 9.25 -1.32 -0.91
N LEU A 131 8.13 -2.02 -1.14
CA LEU A 131 7.47 -2.03 -2.45
C LEU A 131 6.87 -0.65 -2.82
N VAL A 132 6.30 0.08 -1.86
CA VAL A 132 5.82 1.45 -2.08
C VAL A 132 6.99 2.38 -2.39
N LYS A 133 8.12 2.28 -1.68
CA LYS A 133 9.34 3.04 -1.99
C LYS A 133 9.85 2.76 -3.41
N SER A 134 9.82 1.48 -3.82
CA SER A 134 10.20 1.09 -5.18
C SER A 134 9.29 1.72 -6.24
N LEU A 135 7.99 1.79 -5.97
CA LEU A 135 7.04 2.46 -6.86
C LEU A 135 7.29 3.98 -6.89
N ILE A 136 7.53 4.62 -5.73
CA ILE A 136 7.85 6.05 -5.68
C ILE A 136 9.11 6.34 -6.50
N ALA A 137 10.14 5.52 -6.39
CA ALA A 137 11.35 5.67 -7.18
C ALA A 137 11.05 5.60 -8.69
N ALA A 138 10.30 4.60 -9.14
CA ALA A 138 9.92 4.47 -10.55
C ALA A 138 9.09 5.66 -11.07
N VAL A 139 8.14 6.16 -10.27
CA VAL A 139 7.33 7.34 -10.60
C VAL A 139 8.20 8.59 -10.66
N THR A 140 9.11 8.77 -9.70
CA THR A 140 10.02 9.92 -9.59
C THR A 140 11.01 9.96 -10.76
N ASP A 141 11.57 8.81 -11.16
CA ASP A 141 12.46 8.71 -12.33
C ASP A 141 11.74 9.06 -13.63
N LYS A 142 10.47 8.64 -13.76
CA LYS A 142 9.63 9.06 -14.89
C LYS A 142 9.32 10.56 -14.84
N ALA A 143 9.02 11.10 -13.67
CA ALA A 143 8.79 12.53 -13.49
C ALA A 143 10.03 13.36 -13.88
N GLU A 144 11.22 12.90 -13.51
CA GLU A 144 12.50 13.54 -13.91
C GLU A 144 12.70 13.49 -15.43
N THR A 145 12.45 12.33 -16.06
CA THR A 145 12.55 12.15 -17.52
C THR A 145 11.60 13.08 -18.30
N TYR A 146 10.45 13.42 -17.72
CA TYR A 146 9.38 14.17 -18.36
C TYR A 146 9.04 15.48 -17.63
N CYS A 147 10.01 16.05 -16.90
CA CYS A 147 9.83 17.27 -16.11
C CYS A 147 9.49 18.50 -16.95
N ASP A 148 9.88 18.50 -18.23
CA ASP A 148 9.63 19.54 -19.23
C ASP A 148 8.52 19.21 -20.24
N THR A 149 7.93 18.03 -20.14
CA THR A 149 6.95 17.54 -21.12
C THR A 149 5.58 18.15 -20.87
N ILE A 150 5.18 19.08 -21.76
CA ILE A 150 3.91 19.81 -21.63
C ILE A 150 2.74 18.89 -21.93
N MET A 151 1.74 18.91 -21.04
CA MET A 151 0.44 18.26 -21.21
C MET A 151 -0.69 19.18 -20.73
N PRO A 152 -1.94 18.95 -21.16
CA PRO A 152 -3.06 19.63 -20.55
C PRO A 152 -3.32 19.07 -19.14
N GLY A 153 -3.42 19.93 -18.14
CA GLY A 153 -4.01 19.61 -16.85
C GLY A 153 -5.53 19.62 -16.97
N TYR A 154 -6.20 18.72 -16.22
CA TYR A 154 -7.64 18.53 -16.30
C TYR A 154 -8.34 18.85 -14.98
N THR A 155 -9.50 19.49 -15.09
CA THR A 155 -10.53 19.54 -14.05
C THR A 155 -11.85 19.15 -14.70
N HIS A 156 -12.69 18.34 -14.04
CA HIS A 156 -13.95 17.84 -14.62
C HIS A 156 -13.78 17.08 -15.97
N LEU A 157 -12.61 16.47 -16.19
CA LEU A 157 -12.17 15.91 -17.47
C LEU A 157 -12.18 16.93 -18.63
N GLN A 158 -12.20 18.23 -18.32
CA GLN A 158 -12.01 19.33 -19.27
C GLN A 158 -10.57 19.85 -19.18
N ARG A 159 -10.00 20.23 -20.31
CA ARG A 159 -8.67 20.84 -20.37
C ARG A 159 -8.72 22.19 -19.64
N ALA A 160 -7.82 22.37 -18.67
CA ALA A 160 -7.88 23.51 -17.76
C ALA A 160 -6.67 24.44 -17.91
N GLN A 161 -5.49 23.98 -17.52
CA GLN A 161 -4.26 24.78 -17.57
C GLN A 161 -3.09 23.93 -18.07
N PRO A 162 -2.03 24.53 -18.65
CA PRO A 162 -0.83 23.79 -19.03
C PRO A 162 -0.05 23.36 -17.79
N ILE A 163 0.33 22.08 -17.77
CA ILE A 163 1.21 21.49 -16.77
C ILE A 163 2.30 20.67 -17.46
N THR A 164 3.26 20.17 -16.70
CA THR A 164 4.16 19.13 -17.20
C THR A 164 3.70 17.73 -16.78
N PHE A 165 4.05 16.73 -17.56
CA PHE A 165 3.79 15.33 -17.20
C PHE A 165 4.54 14.93 -15.93
N GLY A 166 5.77 15.45 -15.74
CA GLY A 166 6.53 15.29 -14.51
C GLY A 166 5.78 15.83 -13.29
N HIS A 167 5.18 17.04 -13.38
CA HIS A 167 4.35 17.59 -12.31
C HIS A 167 3.17 16.68 -11.94
N HIS A 168 2.47 16.16 -12.93
CA HIS A 168 1.34 15.25 -12.72
C HIS A 168 1.79 13.98 -12.00
N LEU A 169 2.91 13.36 -12.43
CA LEU A 169 3.45 12.16 -11.81
C LEU A 169 3.87 12.40 -10.34
N MET A 170 4.48 13.56 -10.05
CA MET A 170 4.86 13.92 -8.68
C MET A 170 3.68 14.00 -7.71
N ALA A 171 2.47 14.31 -8.18
CA ALA A 171 1.28 14.26 -7.34
C ALA A 171 1.04 12.85 -6.77
N TYR A 172 1.31 11.79 -7.53
CA TYR A 172 1.22 10.40 -7.06
C TYR A 172 2.35 10.05 -6.10
N SER A 173 3.58 10.53 -6.33
CA SER A 173 4.66 10.36 -5.35
C SER A 173 4.29 10.96 -3.98
N MET A 174 3.64 12.14 -3.94
CA MET A 174 3.17 12.76 -2.69
C MET A 174 2.04 11.95 -2.01
N MET A 175 1.17 11.28 -2.77
CA MET A 175 0.16 10.37 -2.20
C MET A 175 0.82 9.15 -1.55
N LEU A 176 1.76 8.53 -2.25
CA LEU A 176 2.47 7.34 -1.79
C LEU A 176 3.36 7.61 -0.56
N LEU A 177 3.97 8.79 -0.44
CA LEU A 177 4.69 9.18 0.79
C LEU A 177 3.74 9.17 2.00
N ARG A 178 2.54 9.72 1.86
CA ARG A 178 1.53 9.68 2.93
C ARG A 178 1.05 8.25 3.26
N ASP A 179 1.13 7.33 2.29
CA ASP A 179 0.82 5.92 2.54
C ASP A 179 1.93 5.24 3.36
N ILE A 180 3.20 5.57 3.11
CA ILE A 180 4.33 5.14 3.96
C ILE A 180 4.14 5.61 5.41
N ASP A 181 3.75 6.86 5.62
CA ASP A 181 3.51 7.40 6.96
C ASP A 181 2.38 6.65 7.69
N ARG A 182 1.29 6.31 6.98
CA ARG A 182 0.19 5.50 7.55
C ARG A 182 0.65 4.10 7.95
N LEU A 183 1.46 3.45 7.11
CA LEU A 183 2.03 2.14 7.40
C LEU A 183 2.97 2.19 8.61
N ALA A 184 3.82 3.22 8.69
CA ALA A 184 4.72 3.44 9.82
C ALA A 184 3.95 3.68 11.13
N ASP A 185 2.89 4.46 11.08
CA ASP A 185 2.00 4.73 12.21
C ASP A 185 1.27 3.46 12.70
N CYS A 186 0.75 2.66 11.78
CA CYS A 186 0.15 1.36 12.09
C CYS A 186 1.19 0.43 12.74
N ARG A 187 2.38 0.31 12.15
CA ARG A 187 3.48 -0.50 12.66
C ARG A 187 3.87 -0.12 14.08
N LYS A 188 3.96 1.17 14.36
CA LYS A 188 4.27 1.69 15.71
C LYS A 188 3.21 1.27 16.74
N ARG A 189 1.92 1.39 16.41
CA ARG A 189 0.84 1.02 17.34
C ARG A 189 0.74 -0.49 17.57
N MET A 190 0.98 -1.30 16.55
CA MET A 190 0.95 -2.77 16.71
C MET A 190 2.18 -3.33 17.42
N ASN A 191 3.28 -2.58 17.55
CA ASN A 191 4.54 -3.08 18.08
C ASN A 191 4.57 -3.18 19.62
N LEU A 192 3.51 -3.73 20.19
CA LEU A 192 3.39 -4.07 21.62
C LEU A 192 3.13 -5.56 21.79
N SER A 193 3.95 -6.23 22.62
CA SER A 193 3.88 -7.67 22.81
C SER A 193 2.69 -8.07 23.69
N PRO A 194 1.82 -8.98 23.23
CA PRO A 194 0.73 -9.55 24.02
C PRO A 194 1.18 -10.75 24.87
N ILE A 195 2.36 -11.34 24.62
CA ILE A 195 2.79 -12.56 25.30
C ILE A 195 2.83 -12.38 26.82
N GLY A 196 2.40 -13.40 27.55
CA GLY A 196 2.21 -13.33 29.01
C GLY A 196 0.84 -12.77 29.44
N CYS A 197 -0.01 -12.32 28.50
CA CYS A 197 -1.43 -12.08 28.77
C CYS A 197 -2.18 -13.38 29.06
N CYS A 198 -1.64 -14.51 28.66
CA CYS A 198 -2.22 -15.84 28.76
C CYS A 198 -3.62 -15.90 28.13
N ALA A 199 -4.58 -16.58 28.77
CA ALA A 199 -5.93 -16.67 28.23
C ALA A 199 -6.65 -15.29 28.21
N LEU A 200 -6.52 -14.50 29.29
CA LEU A 200 -7.12 -13.17 29.45
C LEU A 200 -6.71 -12.45 30.75
N ALA A 201 -6.25 -13.17 31.78
CA ALA A 201 -6.08 -12.66 33.13
C ALA A 201 -4.61 -12.63 33.60
N GLY A 202 -3.66 -12.86 32.67
CA GLY A 202 -2.27 -13.08 33.02
C GLY A 202 -2.04 -14.45 33.62
N THR A 203 -0.97 -14.62 34.40
CA THR A 203 -0.53 -15.90 34.97
C THR A 203 -0.14 -15.74 36.43
N THR A 204 -0.15 -16.85 37.17
CA THR A 204 0.36 -16.91 38.55
C THR A 204 1.87 -17.14 38.62
N TYR A 205 2.51 -17.39 37.49
CA TYR A 205 3.97 -17.49 37.42
C TYR A 205 4.63 -16.10 37.40
N ASP A 206 5.80 -16.01 37.98
CA ASP A 206 6.62 -14.77 37.91
C ASP A 206 7.35 -14.69 36.56
N THR A 207 6.61 -14.33 35.51
CA THR A 207 7.15 -14.17 34.14
C THR A 207 7.73 -12.79 33.94
N ASP A 208 8.70 -12.66 32.99
CA ASP A 208 9.26 -11.38 32.57
C ASP A 208 8.82 -11.06 31.12
N ARG A 209 7.70 -10.37 31.00
CA ARG A 209 7.11 -9.97 29.73
C ARG A 209 7.98 -8.94 28.97
N HIS A 210 8.77 -8.13 29.69
CA HIS A 210 9.70 -7.18 29.07
C HIS A 210 10.89 -7.87 28.43
N PHE A 211 11.42 -8.91 29.07
CA PHE A 211 12.45 -9.75 28.47
C PHE A 211 11.99 -10.37 27.14
N GLU A 212 10.80 -10.92 27.09
CA GLU A 212 10.24 -11.51 25.86
C GLU A 212 10.03 -10.42 24.78
N ALA A 213 9.45 -9.26 25.15
CA ALA A 213 9.23 -8.17 24.23
C ALA A 213 10.54 -7.65 23.59
N GLU A 214 11.59 -7.48 24.39
CA GLU A 214 12.92 -7.07 23.91
C GLU A 214 13.51 -8.12 22.95
N LYS A 215 13.47 -9.39 23.31
CA LYS A 215 13.96 -10.50 22.46
C LYS A 215 13.26 -10.59 21.11
N LEU A 216 12.00 -10.19 21.03
CA LEU A 216 11.17 -10.22 19.82
C LEU A 216 11.11 -8.88 19.10
N GLY A 217 11.85 -7.86 19.56
CA GLY A 217 11.93 -6.54 18.93
C GLY A 217 10.64 -5.73 19.04
N PHE A 218 9.88 -5.91 20.12
CA PHE A 218 8.74 -5.04 20.44
C PHE A 218 9.18 -3.82 21.25
N ASP A 219 8.47 -2.69 21.10
CA ASP A 219 8.73 -1.44 21.83
C ASP A 219 8.23 -1.50 23.27
N GLY A 220 7.47 -2.52 23.62
CA GLY A 220 6.90 -2.70 24.96
C GLY A 220 5.88 -3.83 25.02
N ILE A 221 5.06 -3.80 26.04
CA ILE A 221 4.05 -4.84 26.30
C ILE A 221 2.63 -4.27 26.28
N CYS A 222 1.63 -5.08 25.95
CA CYS A 222 0.21 -4.76 26.15
C CYS A 222 -0.05 -4.58 27.66
N ARG A 223 -0.61 -3.46 28.05
CA ARG A 223 -0.74 -3.06 29.47
C ARG A 223 -1.91 -3.73 30.20
N ASN A 224 -2.88 -4.24 29.47
CA ASN A 224 -4.01 -5.01 30.02
C ASN A 224 -4.07 -6.36 29.33
N SER A 225 -4.11 -7.45 30.10
CA SER A 225 -4.06 -8.80 29.55
C SER A 225 -5.34 -9.21 28.81
N LEU A 226 -6.48 -8.67 29.23
CA LEU A 226 -7.76 -8.91 28.57
C LEU A 226 -7.80 -8.23 27.18
N ASP A 227 -7.33 -7.00 27.11
CA ASP A 227 -7.16 -6.23 25.87
C ASP A 227 -6.12 -6.88 24.95
N GLY A 228 -4.96 -7.29 25.48
CA GLY A 228 -3.85 -7.85 24.70
C GLY A 228 -4.20 -9.10 23.89
N VAL A 229 -5.13 -9.93 24.35
CA VAL A 229 -5.62 -11.11 23.63
C VAL A 229 -6.85 -10.82 22.75
N SER A 230 -7.56 -9.73 23.04
CA SER A 230 -8.79 -9.33 22.36
C SER A 230 -8.53 -8.38 21.18
N ASP A 231 -7.47 -7.59 21.24
CA ASP A 231 -7.17 -6.54 20.27
C ASP A 231 -6.91 -7.12 18.87
N ARG A 232 -7.62 -6.55 17.91
CA ARG A 232 -7.41 -6.70 16.46
C ARG A 232 -7.46 -5.36 15.73
N ASP A 233 -7.36 -4.24 16.47
CA ASP A 233 -7.34 -2.90 15.88
C ASP A 233 -6.20 -2.76 14.88
N PHE A 234 -5.06 -3.36 15.17
CA PHE A 234 -3.90 -3.34 14.28
C PHE A 234 -4.16 -4.04 12.92
N CYS A 235 -5.01 -5.06 12.88
CA CYS A 235 -5.45 -5.69 11.63
C CYS A 235 -6.36 -4.73 10.84
N ALA A 236 -7.36 -4.14 11.52
CA ALA A 236 -8.29 -3.20 10.90
C ALA A 236 -7.57 -1.91 10.42
N GLU A 237 -6.62 -1.41 11.20
CA GLU A 237 -5.81 -0.23 10.84
C GLU A 237 -4.89 -0.51 9.63
N LEU A 238 -4.21 -1.66 9.60
CA LEU A 238 -3.42 -2.06 8.46
C LEU A 238 -4.28 -2.15 7.20
N MET A 239 -5.41 -2.86 7.27
CA MET A 239 -6.30 -3.00 6.12
C MET A 239 -6.90 -1.67 5.67
N SER A 240 -7.16 -0.74 6.60
CA SER A 240 -7.58 0.63 6.26
C SER A 240 -6.48 1.38 5.51
N SER A 241 -5.23 1.24 5.94
CA SER A 241 -4.07 1.84 5.26
C SER A 241 -3.89 1.23 3.86
N LEU A 242 -4.01 -0.09 3.73
CA LEU A 242 -3.95 -0.79 2.45
C LEU A 242 -5.11 -0.39 1.51
N ALA A 243 -6.31 -0.20 2.03
CA ALA A 243 -7.46 0.28 1.27
C ALA A 243 -7.23 1.69 0.70
N ILE A 244 -6.63 2.60 1.48
CA ILE A 244 -6.26 3.95 1.01
C ILE A 244 -5.17 3.86 -0.06
N LEU A 245 -4.13 3.07 0.13
CA LEU A 245 -3.08 2.83 -0.86
C LEU A 245 -3.67 2.30 -2.17
N MET A 246 -4.55 1.30 -2.10
CA MET A 246 -5.22 0.76 -3.29
C MET A 246 -6.13 1.79 -3.97
N MET A 247 -6.77 2.69 -3.22
CA MET A 247 -7.51 3.83 -3.79
C MET A 247 -6.59 4.73 -4.62
N HIS A 248 -5.39 5.03 -4.14
CA HIS A 248 -4.41 5.82 -4.90
C HIS A 248 -3.97 5.09 -6.17
N LEU A 249 -3.67 3.79 -6.08
CA LEU A 249 -3.32 2.97 -7.25
C LEU A 249 -4.49 2.87 -8.25
N SER A 250 -5.73 2.77 -7.77
CA SER A 250 -6.92 2.75 -8.61
C SER A 250 -7.11 4.05 -9.39
N ARG A 251 -6.90 5.21 -8.74
CA ARG A 251 -6.93 6.52 -9.41
C ARG A 251 -5.84 6.64 -10.47
N PHE A 252 -4.62 6.21 -10.14
CA PHE A 252 -3.51 6.24 -11.10
C PHE A 252 -3.77 5.27 -12.27
N SER A 253 -4.33 4.09 -11.99
CA SER A 253 -4.76 3.14 -13.02
C SER A 253 -5.76 3.76 -13.99
N GLU A 254 -6.78 4.46 -13.48
CA GLU A 254 -7.78 5.14 -14.30
C GLU A 254 -7.14 6.15 -15.27
N GLU A 255 -6.21 6.96 -14.80
CA GLU A 255 -5.51 7.92 -15.66
C GLU A 255 -4.63 7.22 -16.71
N ILE A 256 -3.92 6.15 -16.35
CA ILE A 256 -3.13 5.36 -17.30
C ILE A 256 -4.03 4.75 -18.39
N ILE A 257 -5.20 4.22 -18.01
CA ILE A 257 -6.19 3.68 -18.95
C ILE A 257 -6.66 4.77 -19.91
N LEU A 258 -7.02 5.95 -19.40
CA LEU A 258 -7.40 7.10 -20.23
C LEU A 258 -6.24 7.52 -21.13
N TRP A 259 -5.04 7.70 -20.60
CA TRP A 259 -3.88 8.15 -21.37
C TRP A 259 -3.41 7.17 -22.44
N SER A 260 -3.61 5.87 -22.24
CA SER A 260 -3.27 4.83 -23.24
C SER A 260 -4.36 4.60 -24.27
N SER A 261 -5.57 5.15 -24.10
CA SER A 261 -6.67 5.01 -25.05
C SER A 261 -6.38 5.66 -26.41
N TRP A 262 -7.09 5.24 -27.44
CA TRP A 262 -7.00 5.83 -28.78
C TRP A 262 -7.40 7.31 -28.83
N GLU A 263 -8.28 7.73 -27.95
CA GLU A 263 -8.78 9.09 -27.84
C GLU A 263 -7.70 10.04 -27.26
N PHE A 264 -6.95 9.59 -26.25
CA PHE A 264 -5.88 10.40 -25.62
C PHE A 264 -4.51 10.16 -26.27
N GLN A 265 -4.07 8.93 -26.36
CA GLN A 265 -2.73 8.57 -26.90
C GLN A 265 -1.59 9.37 -26.24
N PHE A 266 -1.64 9.58 -24.93
CA PHE A 266 -0.61 10.33 -24.19
C PHE A 266 0.55 9.45 -23.75
N VAL A 267 0.27 8.17 -23.47
CA VAL A 267 1.30 7.21 -23.09
C VAL A 267 1.20 5.93 -23.91
N GLU A 268 2.29 5.19 -23.92
CA GLU A 268 2.34 3.83 -24.43
C GLU A 268 2.88 2.91 -23.34
N LEU A 269 2.14 1.84 -23.05
CA LEU A 269 2.55 0.79 -22.14
C LEU A 269 3.41 -0.25 -22.89
N SER A 270 4.38 -0.82 -22.19
CA SER A 270 5.18 -1.92 -22.73
C SER A 270 4.32 -3.15 -22.99
N ASP A 271 4.69 -3.94 -24.00
CA ASP A 271 4.05 -5.22 -24.33
C ASP A 271 4.10 -6.21 -23.15
N ALA A 272 5.09 -6.08 -22.27
CA ALA A 272 5.21 -6.90 -21.05
C ALA A 272 4.08 -6.68 -20.03
N TYR A 273 3.36 -5.55 -20.12
CA TYR A 273 2.29 -5.16 -19.19
C TYR A 273 0.96 -4.87 -19.88
N THR A 274 0.77 -5.44 -21.07
CA THR A 274 -0.45 -5.30 -21.87
C THR A 274 -0.83 -6.64 -22.47
N THR A 275 -2.07 -6.79 -22.89
CA THR A 275 -2.49 -7.94 -23.69
C THR A 275 -3.05 -7.48 -25.03
N GLY A 276 -2.99 -8.39 -26.01
CA GLY A 276 -3.63 -8.21 -27.30
C GLY A 276 -5.05 -8.78 -27.32
N SER A 277 -5.64 -8.79 -28.52
CA SER A 277 -6.92 -9.46 -28.77
C SER A 277 -6.69 -10.66 -29.70
N SER A 278 -7.35 -11.77 -29.41
CA SER A 278 -7.29 -12.97 -30.27
C SER A 278 -7.96 -12.78 -31.64
N ILE A 279 -8.79 -11.74 -31.78
CA ILE A 279 -9.57 -11.48 -33.02
C ILE A 279 -9.29 -10.09 -33.62
N MET A 280 -8.81 -9.13 -32.82
CA MET A 280 -8.55 -7.75 -33.25
C MET A 280 -7.03 -7.46 -33.19
N PRO A 281 -6.28 -7.61 -34.26
CA PRO A 281 -4.81 -7.57 -34.25
C PRO A 281 -4.23 -6.19 -33.91
N GLN A 282 -5.03 -5.11 -34.03
CA GLN A 282 -4.63 -3.74 -33.67
C GLN A 282 -4.82 -3.41 -32.20
N LYS A 283 -5.52 -4.26 -31.42
CA LYS A 283 -5.92 -3.96 -30.06
C LYS A 283 -4.82 -4.29 -29.06
N LYS A 284 -4.51 -3.33 -28.19
CA LYS A 284 -3.58 -3.43 -27.07
C LYS A 284 -4.27 -2.92 -25.81
N ASN A 285 -4.48 -3.81 -24.83
CA ASN A 285 -5.29 -3.53 -23.64
C ASN A 285 -4.41 -3.19 -22.45
N PRO A 286 -4.77 -2.19 -21.63
CA PRO A 286 -4.07 -1.85 -20.39
C PRO A 286 -4.53 -2.75 -19.21
N ASP A 287 -4.56 -4.09 -19.43
CA ASP A 287 -5.18 -5.04 -18.48
C ASP A 287 -4.57 -4.97 -17.06
N MET A 288 -3.28 -4.68 -16.95
CA MET A 288 -2.64 -4.60 -15.64
C MET A 288 -3.20 -3.42 -14.83
N ALA A 289 -3.40 -2.26 -15.46
CA ALA A 289 -4.06 -1.11 -14.83
C ALA A 289 -5.52 -1.41 -14.47
N GLU A 290 -6.26 -2.09 -15.36
CA GLU A 290 -7.65 -2.48 -15.12
C GLU A 290 -7.77 -3.46 -13.94
N LEU A 291 -6.86 -4.45 -13.87
CA LEU A 291 -6.84 -5.42 -12.77
C LEU A 291 -6.50 -4.77 -11.44
N VAL A 292 -5.53 -3.85 -11.38
CA VAL A 292 -5.22 -3.10 -10.15
C VAL A 292 -6.44 -2.29 -9.69
N ARG A 293 -7.11 -1.59 -10.62
CA ARG A 293 -8.37 -0.89 -10.34
C ARG A 293 -9.45 -1.83 -9.80
N GLY A 294 -9.63 -3.00 -10.40
CA GLY A 294 -10.60 -4.01 -9.96
C GLY A 294 -10.27 -4.62 -8.59
N LYS A 295 -8.99 -4.96 -8.35
CA LYS A 295 -8.52 -5.54 -7.07
C LYS A 295 -8.67 -4.59 -5.87
N THR A 296 -8.80 -3.29 -6.11
CA THR A 296 -9.13 -2.32 -5.06
C THR A 296 -10.43 -2.68 -4.34
N GLY A 297 -11.46 -3.10 -5.09
CA GLY A 297 -12.73 -3.55 -4.51
C GLY A 297 -12.58 -4.81 -3.64
N ARG A 298 -11.64 -5.71 -3.97
CA ARG A 298 -11.32 -6.90 -3.15
C ARG A 298 -10.80 -6.48 -1.78
N VAL A 299 -9.78 -5.63 -1.73
CA VAL A 299 -9.20 -5.13 -0.46
C VAL A 299 -10.22 -4.35 0.38
N TYR A 300 -11.14 -3.62 -0.25
CA TYR A 300 -12.26 -2.99 0.45
C TYR A 300 -13.21 -4.02 1.07
N GLY A 301 -13.51 -5.09 0.34
CA GLY A 301 -14.32 -6.20 0.83
C GLY A 301 -13.71 -6.88 2.05
N ASP A 302 -12.39 -7.12 2.02
CA ASP A 302 -11.64 -7.72 3.13
C ASP A 302 -11.72 -6.85 4.39
N LEU A 303 -11.48 -5.53 4.27
CA LEU A 303 -11.63 -4.58 5.39
C LEU A 303 -13.03 -4.58 5.96
N MET A 304 -14.05 -4.53 5.11
CA MET A 304 -15.45 -4.52 5.56
C MET A 304 -15.84 -5.84 6.21
N GLY A 305 -15.33 -6.96 5.71
CA GLY A 305 -15.51 -8.29 6.31
C GLY A 305 -14.95 -8.34 7.74
N LEU A 306 -13.69 -7.91 7.92
CA LEU A 306 -13.05 -7.88 9.24
C LEU A 306 -13.81 -6.97 10.22
N LEU A 307 -14.13 -5.73 9.83
CA LEU A 307 -14.89 -4.80 10.68
C LEU A 307 -16.25 -5.38 11.08
N THR A 308 -16.89 -6.10 10.17
CA THR A 308 -18.17 -6.76 10.42
C THR A 308 -18.03 -7.92 11.39
N THR A 309 -16.96 -8.70 11.31
CA THR A 309 -16.65 -9.77 12.26
C THR A 309 -16.44 -9.22 13.67
N LEU A 310 -15.64 -8.16 13.79
CA LEU A 310 -15.23 -7.62 15.10
C LEU A 310 -16.32 -6.83 15.84
N LYS A 311 -17.24 -6.18 15.15
CA LYS A 311 -18.17 -5.16 15.68
C LYS A 311 -19.06 -5.57 16.87
N GLY A 312 -19.26 -6.82 17.12
CA GLY A 312 -20.20 -7.29 18.15
C GLY A 312 -19.61 -8.32 19.11
N LEU A 313 -18.29 -8.54 19.03
CA LEU A 313 -17.64 -9.54 19.86
C LEU A 313 -17.47 -9.04 21.32
N PRO A 314 -17.75 -9.88 22.33
CA PRO A 314 -17.34 -9.59 23.69
C PRO A 314 -15.81 -9.66 23.82
N LEU A 315 -15.28 -9.09 24.90
CA LEU A 315 -13.84 -9.09 25.18
C LEU A 315 -13.26 -10.49 25.35
N ALA A 316 -11.95 -10.58 25.40
CA ALA A 316 -11.11 -11.76 25.31
C ALA A 316 -11.15 -12.38 23.91
N TYR A 317 -10.93 -13.67 23.79
CA TYR A 317 -10.91 -14.38 22.53
C TYR A 317 -12.23 -15.11 22.28
N ASN A 318 -12.79 -14.94 21.11
CA ASN A 318 -13.89 -15.72 20.57
C ASN A 318 -13.44 -16.35 19.26
N LYS A 319 -13.96 -17.52 18.90
CA LYS A 319 -13.54 -18.27 17.71
C LYS A 319 -13.76 -17.49 16.40
N ASP A 320 -14.69 -16.53 16.40
CA ASP A 320 -14.91 -15.56 15.31
C ASP A 320 -13.62 -14.83 14.91
N MET A 321 -12.71 -14.60 15.85
CA MET A 321 -11.42 -13.96 15.58
C MET A 321 -10.49 -14.81 14.71
N GLN A 322 -10.81 -16.07 14.42
CA GLN A 322 -10.06 -16.87 13.46
C GLN A 322 -10.20 -16.31 12.04
N GLU A 323 -11.35 -15.63 11.75
CA GLU A 323 -11.63 -14.97 10.47
C GLU A 323 -10.74 -13.71 10.22
N ASP A 324 -9.97 -13.26 11.20
CA ASP A 324 -9.07 -12.12 11.06
C ASP A 324 -7.96 -12.39 10.03
N LYS A 325 -7.49 -13.62 9.92
CA LYS A 325 -6.27 -13.99 9.17
C LYS A 325 -6.49 -14.03 7.66
N GLU A 326 -7.52 -14.72 7.20
CA GLU A 326 -7.73 -14.93 5.76
C GLU A 326 -7.87 -13.61 5.04
N SER A 327 -8.71 -12.70 5.55
CA SER A 327 -8.92 -11.39 4.95
C SER A 327 -7.67 -10.50 4.98
N VAL A 328 -6.93 -10.45 6.10
CA VAL A 328 -5.72 -9.61 6.19
C VAL A 328 -4.57 -10.18 5.35
N PHE A 329 -4.45 -11.48 5.27
CA PHE A 329 -3.44 -12.13 4.42
C PHE A 329 -3.73 -11.90 2.94
N ASP A 330 -5.00 -12.05 2.53
CA ASP A 330 -5.44 -11.79 1.17
C ASP A 330 -5.20 -10.33 0.76
N ALA A 331 -5.55 -9.38 1.63
CA ALA A 331 -5.29 -7.96 1.41
C ALA A 331 -3.79 -7.67 1.23
N CYS A 332 -2.92 -8.21 2.10
CA CYS A 332 -1.47 -8.03 2.00
C CYS A 332 -0.92 -8.61 0.69
N ASP A 333 -1.28 -9.84 0.35
CA ASP A 333 -0.81 -10.51 -0.86
C ASP A 333 -1.29 -9.79 -2.12
N THR A 334 -2.55 -9.38 -2.15
CA THR A 334 -3.14 -8.61 -3.25
C THR A 334 -2.41 -7.28 -3.45
N VAL A 335 -2.15 -6.53 -2.37
CA VAL A 335 -1.45 -5.25 -2.44
C VAL A 335 -0.02 -5.41 -2.91
N LYS A 336 0.72 -6.38 -2.39
CA LYS A 336 2.11 -6.66 -2.82
C LYS A 336 2.18 -6.96 -4.32
N MET A 337 1.31 -7.82 -4.81
CA MET A 337 1.24 -8.15 -6.24
C MET A 337 0.90 -6.91 -7.09
N CYS A 338 -0.07 -6.11 -6.66
CA CYS A 338 -0.44 -4.87 -7.34
C CYS A 338 0.73 -3.88 -7.41
N LEU A 339 1.46 -3.68 -6.31
CA LEU A 339 2.62 -2.79 -6.26
C LEU A 339 3.73 -3.24 -7.21
N GLN A 340 4.06 -4.54 -7.22
CA GLN A 340 5.11 -5.09 -8.09
C GLN A 340 4.76 -4.91 -9.58
N VAL A 341 3.55 -5.28 -9.98
CA VAL A 341 3.09 -5.14 -11.36
C VAL A 341 3.02 -3.67 -11.76
N PHE A 342 2.49 -2.83 -10.89
CA PHE A 342 2.34 -1.39 -11.15
C PHE A 342 3.70 -0.70 -11.30
N THR A 343 4.66 -1.03 -10.45
CA THR A 343 6.04 -0.51 -10.54
C THR A 343 6.67 -0.84 -11.88
N GLY A 344 6.59 -2.08 -12.33
CA GLY A 344 7.11 -2.49 -13.63
C GLY A 344 6.41 -1.82 -14.81
N MET A 345 5.09 -1.65 -14.73
CA MET A 345 4.30 -0.95 -15.75
C MET A 345 4.73 0.53 -15.85
N ILE A 346 4.86 1.24 -14.73
CA ILE A 346 5.34 2.63 -14.72
C ILE A 346 6.77 2.74 -15.22
N ALA A 347 7.68 1.88 -14.75
CA ALA A 347 9.08 1.91 -15.14
C ALA A 347 9.30 1.74 -16.65
N THR A 348 8.40 1.03 -17.32
CA THR A 348 8.49 0.77 -18.77
C THR A 348 7.59 1.64 -19.65
N MET A 349 6.67 2.40 -19.05
CA MET A 349 5.77 3.32 -19.74
C MET A 349 6.55 4.45 -20.43
N THR A 350 6.12 4.83 -21.64
CA THR A 350 6.68 5.96 -22.40
C THR A 350 5.62 7.02 -22.68
N ALA A 351 6.00 8.30 -22.64
CA ALA A 351 5.11 9.41 -22.99
C ALA A 351 5.21 9.78 -24.48
N LYS A 352 4.07 10.05 -25.09
CA LYS A 352 3.95 10.56 -26.47
C LYS A 352 3.88 12.08 -26.42
N LYS A 353 5.04 12.71 -26.22
CA LYS A 353 5.21 14.17 -26.01
C LYS A 353 4.44 15.05 -27.00
N GLU A 354 4.51 14.70 -28.29
CA GLU A 354 3.83 15.46 -29.35
C GLU A 354 2.30 15.42 -29.25
N ASN A 355 1.74 14.26 -28.83
CA ASN A 355 0.30 14.13 -28.65
C ASN A 355 -0.18 14.97 -27.45
N MET A 356 0.57 14.93 -26.34
CA MET A 356 0.31 15.75 -25.16
C MET A 356 0.36 17.25 -25.51
N LYS A 357 1.42 17.69 -26.19
CA LYS A 357 1.59 19.09 -26.62
C LYS A 357 0.45 19.55 -27.55
N ARG A 358 0.10 18.72 -28.55
CA ARG A 358 -1.01 19.03 -29.46
C ARG A 358 -2.35 19.12 -28.74
N ALA A 359 -2.59 18.26 -27.74
CA ALA A 359 -3.79 18.31 -26.92
C ALA A 359 -3.82 19.59 -26.07
N ALA A 360 -2.68 20.03 -25.56
CA ALA A 360 -2.55 21.28 -24.83
C ALA A 360 -2.89 22.49 -25.71
N GLN A 361 -2.35 22.59 -26.93
CA GLN A 361 -2.62 23.68 -27.86
C GLN A 361 -4.11 23.81 -28.22
N LYS A 362 -4.76 22.68 -28.52
CA LYS A 362 -6.18 22.67 -28.93
C LYS A 362 -7.18 22.95 -27.79
N GLY A 363 -6.71 23.15 -26.56
CA GLY A 363 -7.56 23.33 -25.40
C GLY A 363 -7.73 24.76 -24.95
N PHE A 364 -7.08 25.72 -25.58
CA PHE A 364 -7.06 27.16 -25.15
C PHE A 364 -6.64 27.30 -23.68
N ILE A 365 -5.80 26.39 -23.20
CA ILE A 365 -5.41 26.30 -21.78
C ILE A 365 -4.50 27.44 -21.34
N ASN A 366 -3.99 28.22 -22.28
CA ASN A 366 -3.25 29.49 -22.12
C ASN A 366 -4.16 30.72 -22.08
N ALA A 367 -5.48 30.56 -22.13
CA ALA A 367 -6.41 31.69 -22.09
C ALA A 367 -6.36 32.47 -20.77
N THR A 368 -5.99 31.84 -19.67
CA THR A 368 -5.74 32.52 -18.40
C THR A 368 -4.48 33.41 -18.48
N ASP A 369 -3.42 32.88 -19.10
CA ASP A 369 -2.17 33.64 -19.31
C ASP A 369 -2.39 34.85 -20.22
N LEU A 370 -3.28 34.74 -21.23
CA LEU A 370 -3.74 35.84 -22.06
C LEU A 370 -4.47 36.93 -21.25
N ALA A 371 -5.35 36.52 -20.32
CA ALA A 371 -6.03 37.47 -19.43
C ALA A 371 -5.02 38.15 -18.49
N ASP A 372 -4.09 37.40 -17.92
CA ASP A 372 -3.05 37.87 -17.00
C ASP A 372 -2.09 38.85 -17.72
N TYR A 373 -1.82 38.65 -19.02
CA TYR A 373 -1.06 39.59 -19.84
C TYR A 373 -1.70 41.00 -19.85
N LEU A 374 -3.01 41.06 -20.10
CA LEU A 374 -3.74 42.31 -20.07
C LEU A 374 -3.78 42.96 -18.68
N VAL A 375 -3.90 42.12 -17.64
CA VAL A 375 -3.87 42.60 -16.24
C VAL A 375 -2.52 43.24 -15.90
N LYS A 376 -1.42 42.62 -16.32
CA LYS A 376 -0.06 43.19 -16.16
C LYS A 376 0.13 44.51 -16.88
N LYS A 377 -0.63 44.76 -17.97
CA LYS A 377 -0.68 46.03 -18.69
C LYS A 377 -1.71 47.04 -18.13
N GLY A 378 -2.27 46.75 -16.95
CA GLY A 378 -3.12 47.68 -16.20
C GLY A 378 -4.63 47.51 -16.38
N MET A 379 -5.08 46.46 -17.13
CA MET A 379 -6.50 46.20 -17.30
C MET A 379 -7.08 45.47 -16.05
N PRO A 380 -8.28 45.88 -15.57
CA PRO A 380 -8.96 45.11 -14.52
C PRO A 380 -9.22 43.65 -14.94
N PHE A 381 -8.99 42.68 -14.03
CA PHE A 381 -9.09 41.26 -14.33
C PHE A 381 -10.42 40.84 -14.98
N ARG A 382 -11.57 41.38 -14.53
CA ARG A 382 -12.87 41.04 -15.11
C ARG A 382 -13.02 41.45 -16.56
N SER A 383 -12.40 42.59 -16.94
CA SER A 383 -12.37 43.06 -18.33
C SER A 383 -11.43 42.21 -19.17
N ALA A 384 -10.24 41.92 -18.67
CA ALA A 384 -9.28 41.03 -19.31
C ALA A 384 -9.85 39.61 -19.54
N TYR A 385 -10.52 39.04 -18.53
CA TYR A 385 -11.22 37.76 -18.62
C TYR A 385 -12.28 37.74 -19.73
N LYS A 386 -13.09 38.81 -19.83
CA LYS A 386 -14.11 38.93 -20.88
C LYS A 386 -13.49 38.96 -22.28
N ILE A 387 -12.43 39.74 -22.48
CA ILE A 387 -11.71 39.82 -23.75
C ILE A 387 -11.08 38.48 -24.12
N SER A 388 -10.42 37.81 -23.16
CA SER A 388 -9.85 36.49 -23.37
C SER A 388 -10.93 35.47 -23.80
N GLY A 389 -12.09 35.46 -23.12
CA GLY A 389 -13.22 34.62 -23.50
C GLY A 389 -13.78 34.88 -24.89
N GLN A 390 -13.84 36.13 -25.30
CA GLN A 390 -14.27 36.53 -26.66
C GLN A 390 -13.27 36.06 -27.73
N LEU A 391 -11.96 36.18 -27.47
CA LEU A 391 -10.93 35.68 -28.36
C LEU A 391 -10.94 34.16 -28.50
N VAL A 392 -11.16 33.41 -27.40
CA VAL A 392 -11.37 31.96 -27.44
C VAL A 392 -12.59 31.63 -28.30
N ALA A 393 -13.71 32.29 -28.11
CA ALA A 393 -14.91 32.06 -28.92
C ALA A 393 -14.66 32.35 -30.41
N TYR A 394 -13.91 33.43 -30.72
CA TYR A 394 -13.47 33.72 -32.08
C TYR A 394 -12.62 32.62 -32.67
N CYS A 395 -11.64 32.12 -31.94
CA CYS A 395 -10.79 30.98 -32.36
C CYS A 395 -11.60 29.74 -32.68
N ILE A 396 -12.55 29.37 -31.80
CA ILE A 396 -13.42 28.22 -31.99
C ILE A 396 -14.25 28.37 -33.28
N GLN A 397 -14.84 29.54 -33.52
CA GLN A 397 -15.65 29.82 -34.71
C GLN A 397 -14.85 29.75 -36.01
N ASN A 398 -13.58 30.14 -35.98
CA ASN A 398 -12.70 30.18 -37.14
C ASN A 398 -11.77 28.98 -37.28
N GLY A 399 -11.84 27.98 -36.39
CA GLY A 399 -11.03 26.76 -36.44
C GLY A 399 -9.53 27.03 -36.24
N THR A 400 -9.16 28.04 -35.48
CA THR A 400 -7.77 28.46 -35.21
C THR A 400 -7.46 28.42 -33.71
N VAL A 401 -6.24 28.72 -33.30
CA VAL A 401 -5.77 28.77 -31.91
C VAL A 401 -5.23 30.18 -31.60
N LEU A 402 -5.09 30.50 -30.30
CA LEU A 402 -4.65 31.82 -29.85
C LEU A 402 -3.27 32.18 -30.43
N GLU A 403 -2.35 31.24 -30.47
CA GLU A 403 -0.97 31.46 -30.95
C GLU A 403 -0.87 31.80 -32.43
N GLU A 404 -1.90 31.47 -33.21
CA GLU A 404 -1.92 31.71 -34.68
C GLU A 404 -2.71 32.93 -35.09
N LEU A 405 -3.39 33.62 -34.15
CA LEU A 405 -4.12 34.84 -34.48
C LEU A 405 -3.18 35.98 -34.80
N PRO A 406 -3.42 36.73 -35.90
CA PRO A 406 -2.66 37.97 -36.20
C PRO A 406 -2.82 39.03 -35.10
N LEU A 407 -1.78 39.80 -34.82
CA LEU A 407 -1.80 40.88 -33.85
C LEU A 407 -2.93 41.90 -34.11
N GLU A 408 -3.19 42.17 -35.37
CA GLU A 408 -4.27 43.08 -35.76
C GLU A 408 -5.64 42.58 -35.29
N THR A 409 -5.86 41.25 -35.28
CA THR A 409 -7.08 40.66 -34.72
C THR A 409 -7.17 40.91 -33.22
N TYR A 410 -6.08 40.70 -32.48
CA TYR A 410 -6.00 40.99 -31.05
C TYR A 410 -6.31 42.46 -30.75
N LYS A 411 -5.75 43.37 -31.53
CA LYS A 411 -5.95 44.82 -31.37
C LYS A 411 -7.39 45.27 -31.57
N THR A 412 -8.21 44.50 -32.29
CA THR A 412 -9.65 44.82 -32.40
C THR A 412 -10.39 44.67 -31.06
N TYR A 413 -9.84 43.91 -30.13
CA TYR A 413 -10.40 43.71 -28.80
C TYR A 413 -9.76 44.60 -27.72
N SER A 414 -8.47 44.95 -27.87
CA SER A 414 -7.76 45.89 -27.00
C SER A 414 -6.47 46.39 -27.63
N GLU A 415 -6.25 47.71 -27.59
CA GLU A 415 -4.99 48.32 -28.01
C GLU A 415 -3.78 47.97 -27.13
N LEU A 416 -4.00 47.36 -25.97
CA LEU A 416 -2.93 46.91 -25.08
C LEU A 416 -2.16 45.67 -25.59
N PHE A 417 -2.67 45.00 -26.62
CA PHE A 417 -1.96 43.89 -27.24
C PHE A 417 -0.80 44.37 -28.09
N GLU A 418 0.37 43.81 -27.85
CA GLU A 418 1.62 44.05 -28.55
C GLU A 418 2.28 42.75 -28.97
N ASN A 419 3.40 42.77 -29.72
CA ASN A 419 4.09 41.61 -30.23
C ASN A 419 4.64 40.67 -29.13
N ASP A 420 4.86 41.16 -27.91
CA ASP A 420 5.31 40.37 -26.76
C ASP A 420 4.25 39.36 -26.30
N LEU A 421 2.98 39.56 -26.71
CA LEU A 421 1.87 38.65 -26.43
C LEU A 421 2.21 37.19 -26.78
N TYR A 422 2.75 36.94 -27.96
CA TYR A 422 3.00 35.57 -28.43
C TYR A 422 3.97 34.79 -27.54
N ASN A 423 4.95 35.51 -26.96
CA ASN A 423 5.83 34.92 -25.98
C ASN A 423 5.12 34.63 -24.64
N GLU A 424 4.18 35.50 -24.24
CA GLU A 424 3.46 35.38 -22.99
C GLU A 424 2.45 34.23 -22.98
N ILE A 425 1.85 33.90 -24.14
CA ILE A 425 0.87 32.81 -24.30
C ILE A 425 1.49 31.54 -24.84
N ASP A 426 2.79 31.52 -25.17
CA ASP A 426 3.49 30.28 -25.52
C ASP A 426 3.41 29.25 -24.35
N LEU A 427 3.07 28.01 -24.66
CA LEU A 427 2.83 27.01 -23.63
C LEU A 427 4.05 26.71 -22.75
N VAL A 428 5.26 26.78 -23.32
CA VAL A 428 6.50 26.62 -22.53
C VAL A 428 6.63 27.77 -21.54
N THR A 429 6.45 29.00 -22.03
CA THR A 429 6.49 30.20 -21.19
C THR A 429 5.41 30.17 -20.11
N CYS A 430 4.18 29.72 -20.44
CA CYS A 430 3.10 29.58 -19.47
C CYS A 430 3.46 28.59 -18.34
N VAL A 431 4.09 27.48 -18.67
CA VAL A 431 4.54 26.48 -17.69
C VAL A 431 5.70 27.03 -16.86
N GLU A 432 6.74 27.56 -17.50
CA GLU A 432 7.97 27.99 -16.81
C GLU A 432 7.76 29.21 -15.89
N LYS A 433 6.73 30.01 -16.13
CA LYS A 433 6.34 31.10 -15.23
C LYS A 433 5.62 30.69 -13.96
N ARG A 434 5.19 29.42 -13.84
CA ARG A 434 4.52 28.87 -12.64
C ARG A 434 5.56 28.36 -11.63
N ILE A 435 6.34 29.30 -11.10
CA ILE A 435 7.51 29.07 -10.22
C ILE A 435 7.16 28.99 -8.73
N SER A 436 5.89 29.14 -8.37
CA SER A 436 5.48 28.98 -6.97
C SER A 436 5.86 27.59 -6.45
N GLU A 437 6.15 27.49 -5.16
CA GLU A 437 6.42 26.20 -4.51
C GLU A 437 5.27 25.23 -4.78
N GLY A 438 5.61 24.00 -5.22
CA GLY A 438 4.62 23.03 -5.68
C GLY A 438 4.04 23.29 -7.06
N GLY A 439 4.49 24.34 -7.78
CA GLY A 439 4.07 24.67 -9.13
C GLY A 439 4.59 23.70 -10.20
N THR A 440 4.24 23.96 -11.46
CA THR A 440 4.50 23.05 -12.59
C THR A 440 5.73 23.43 -13.43
N SER A 441 6.43 24.54 -13.12
CA SER A 441 7.69 24.86 -13.84
C SER A 441 8.70 23.74 -13.68
N THR A 442 9.57 23.54 -14.65
CA THR A 442 10.64 22.53 -14.58
C THR A 442 11.44 22.64 -13.29
N ALA A 443 11.79 23.86 -12.85
CA ALA A 443 12.50 24.07 -11.60
C ALA A 443 11.69 23.63 -10.37
N SER A 444 10.38 23.92 -10.34
CA SER A 444 9.50 23.48 -9.25
C SER A 444 9.31 21.98 -9.21
N VAL A 445 9.25 21.30 -10.36
CA VAL A 445 9.16 19.83 -10.43
C VAL A 445 10.46 19.19 -9.95
N LEU A 446 11.61 19.72 -10.35
CA LEU A 446 12.91 19.22 -9.86
C LEU A 446 13.07 19.38 -8.34
N ALA A 447 12.56 20.49 -7.77
CA ALA A 447 12.53 20.67 -6.31
C ALA A 447 11.62 19.64 -5.61
N GLN A 448 10.46 19.31 -6.20
CA GLN A 448 9.59 18.24 -5.68
C GLN A 448 10.28 16.85 -5.74
N ILE A 449 11.00 16.58 -6.83
CA ILE A 449 11.79 15.35 -6.99
C ILE A 449 12.89 15.26 -5.93
N ALA A 450 13.62 16.36 -5.70
CA ALA A 450 14.65 16.41 -4.66
C ALA A 450 14.06 16.13 -3.27
N TYR A 451 12.95 16.78 -2.92
CA TYR A 451 12.24 16.55 -1.67
C TYR A 451 11.85 15.08 -1.48
N VAL A 452 11.31 14.41 -2.51
CA VAL A 452 10.94 12.99 -2.43
C VAL A 452 12.18 12.12 -2.23
N LYS A 453 13.27 12.37 -2.98
CA LYS A 453 14.53 11.61 -2.87
C LYS A 453 15.20 11.78 -1.49
N GLU A 454 15.03 12.91 -0.84
CA GLU A 454 15.55 13.17 0.53
C GLU A 454 14.68 12.53 1.62
N THR A 455 13.39 12.33 1.35
CA THR A 455 12.43 11.79 2.33
C THR A 455 12.46 10.25 2.39
N LEU A 456 12.83 9.57 1.30
CA LEU A 456 12.91 8.10 1.19
C LEU A 456 14.17 7.50 1.86
#